data_4c6f5df76de62dd48e1ff362e0f53844
#
_entry.id   4c6f5df76de62dd48e1ff362e0f53844
#
_cell.length_a   1.000
_cell.length_b   1.000
_cell.length_c   1.000
_cell.angle_alpha   90.00
_cell.angle_beta   90.00
_cell.angle_gamma   90.00
#
_symmetry.space_group_name_H-M   'P 1'
#
loop_
_entity.id
_entity.type
_entity.pdbx_description
1 polymer ?
#
loop_
_entity_poly.entity_id
_entity_poly.type
_entity_poly.pdbx_seq_one_letter_code
_entity_poly.pdbx_strand_id
1 'polypeptide(L)'
;AMFSKFQHETLFYIFYSMPGEEAQLYAADELIHRGWGFHKEIKAWLMRVQGTEPTSKTDYGECGAFWVFDVQTWERVRKDNFMLSYDQLENRPQVAATQ
;
A
#
# COMPACT_ATOMS: atom_id res chain seq x y z
N ALA A 1 4.33 -11.38 13.48
CA ALA A 1 4.99 -11.22 14.72
C ALA A 1 5.17 -9.77 15.11
N MET A 2 6.43 -9.29 15.21
CA MET A 2 6.66 -7.93 15.71
C MET A 2 6.00 -6.86 14.82
N PHE A 3 6.13 -7.00 13.51
CA PHE A 3 5.62 -5.99 12.59
C PHE A 3 4.10 -5.87 12.63
N SER A 4 3.42 -6.92 13.01
CA SER A 4 1.95 -6.89 13.09
C SER A 4 1.45 -5.95 14.18
N LYS A 5 2.31 -5.54 15.10
CA LYS A 5 1.94 -4.65 16.20
C LYS A 5 2.25 -3.18 15.92
N PHE A 6 2.94 -2.89 14.80
CA PHE A 6 3.28 -1.52 14.47
C PHE A 6 2.07 -0.78 13.90
N GLN A 7 2.02 0.52 14.13
CA GLN A 7 1.04 1.38 13.50
C GLN A 7 1.42 1.61 12.04
N HIS A 8 0.45 2.04 11.24
CA HIS A 8 0.68 2.27 9.82
C HIS A 8 1.84 3.24 9.58
N GLU A 9 1.89 4.32 10.35
CA GLU A 9 2.93 5.33 10.20
C GLU A 9 4.32 4.75 10.43
N THR A 10 4.44 3.85 11.38
CA THR A 10 5.72 3.19 11.65
C THR A 10 6.13 2.31 10.46
N LEU A 11 5.17 1.59 9.90
CA LEU A 11 5.45 0.74 8.74
C LEU A 11 5.86 1.56 7.53
N PHE A 12 5.19 2.68 7.28
CA PHE A 12 5.58 3.57 6.20
C PHE A 12 6.98 4.12 6.42
N TYR A 13 7.29 4.50 7.67
CA TYR A 13 8.62 5.01 7.98
C TYR A 13 9.70 3.97 7.67
N ILE A 14 9.48 2.72 8.08
CA ILE A 14 10.44 1.66 7.82
C ILE A 14 10.58 1.45 6.31
N PHE A 15 9.47 1.42 5.60
CA PHE A 15 9.50 1.19 4.16
C PHE A 15 10.31 2.25 3.43
N TYR A 16 10.08 3.52 3.73
CA TYR A 16 10.71 4.59 2.99
C TYR A 16 12.12 4.91 3.48
N SER A 17 12.44 4.59 4.74
CA SER A 17 13.76 4.92 5.29
C SER A 17 14.78 3.81 5.13
N MET A 18 14.35 2.60 4.77
CA MET A 18 15.25 1.43 4.67
C MET A 18 15.16 0.76 3.31
N PRO A 19 15.43 1.49 2.21
CA PRO A 19 15.37 0.87 0.89
C PRO A 19 16.42 -0.22 0.74
N GLY A 20 16.01 -1.35 0.18
CA GLY A 20 16.92 -2.47 -0.02
C GLY A 20 17.20 -3.30 1.21
N GLU A 21 16.68 -2.92 2.35
CA GLU A 21 16.88 -3.67 3.59
C GLU A 21 15.79 -4.72 3.76
N GLU A 22 16.10 -5.78 4.50
CA GLU A 22 15.13 -6.82 4.78
C GLU A 22 13.92 -6.24 5.54
N ALA A 23 14.15 -5.28 6.42
CA ALA A 23 13.07 -4.64 7.16
C ALA A 23 12.06 -3.98 6.24
N GLN A 24 12.51 -3.43 5.10
CA GLN A 24 11.60 -2.86 4.12
C GLN A 24 10.63 -3.92 3.59
N LEU A 25 11.13 -5.12 3.33
CA LEU A 25 10.30 -6.21 2.83
C LEU A 25 9.26 -6.63 3.86
N TYR A 26 9.64 -6.71 5.13
CA TYR A 26 8.70 -7.06 6.17
C TYR A 26 7.64 -6.00 6.37
N ALA A 27 8.04 -4.72 6.30
CA ALA A 27 7.07 -3.63 6.40
C ALA A 27 6.09 -3.67 5.24
N ALA A 28 6.59 -3.90 4.02
CA ALA A 28 5.73 -4.00 2.84
C ALA A 28 4.76 -5.18 2.96
N ASP A 29 5.26 -6.33 3.41
CA ASP A 29 4.42 -7.51 3.58
C ASP A 29 3.30 -7.24 4.57
N GLU A 30 3.61 -6.58 5.68
CA GLU A 30 2.58 -6.27 6.68
C GLU A 30 1.57 -5.26 6.16
N LEU A 31 2.03 -4.26 5.41
CA LEU A 31 1.12 -3.28 4.82
C LEU A 31 0.16 -3.95 3.83
N ILE A 32 0.66 -4.86 3.02
CA ILE A 32 -0.19 -5.60 2.08
C ILE A 32 -1.18 -6.46 2.84
N HIS A 33 -0.73 -7.10 3.92
CA HIS A 33 -1.61 -7.91 4.75
C HIS A 33 -2.77 -7.08 5.32
N ARG A 34 -2.54 -5.81 5.58
CA ARG A 34 -3.57 -4.90 6.10
C ARG A 34 -4.45 -4.29 5.02
N GLY A 35 -4.21 -4.62 3.76
CA GLY A 35 -5.04 -4.14 2.67
C GLY A 35 -4.43 -2.99 1.86
N TRP A 36 -3.22 -2.59 2.18
CA TRP A 36 -2.53 -1.57 1.40
C TRP A 36 -1.89 -2.20 0.17
N GLY A 37 -1.82 -1.42 -0.92
CA GLY A 37 -1.11 -1.83 -2.12
C GLY A 37 -0.14 -0.74 -2.54
N PHE A 38 1.02 -1.15 -3.07
CA PHE A 38 2.02 -0.18 -3.50
C PHE A 38 1.88 0.07 -4.98
N HIS A 39 1.63 1.34 -5.35
CA HIS A 39 1.46 1.73 -6.75
C HIS A 39 2.82 2.06 -7.34
N LYS A 40 3.21 1.34 -8.38
CA LYS A 40 4.55 1.44 -8.95
C LYS A 40 4.84 2.79 -9.59
N GLU A 41 3.85 3.39 -10.24
CA GLU A 41 4.05 4.65 -10.94
C GLU A 41 4.18 5.83 -10.00
N ILE A 42 3.24 5.96 -9.07
CA ILE A 42 3.27 7.10 -8.15
C ILE A 42 4.14 6.81 -6.95
N LYS A 43 4.62 5.57 -6.81
CA LYS A 43 5.51 5.13 -5.73
C LYS A 43 4.93 5.47 -4.36
N ALA A 44 3.65 5.18 -4.19
CA ALA A 44 2.94 5.47 -2.96
C ALA A 44 2.01 4.30 -2.60
N TRP A 45 1.76 4.15 -1.33
CA TRP A 45 0.84 3.15 -0.82
C TRP A 45 -0.59 3.67 -0.91
N LEU A 46 -1.50 2.81 -1.28
CA LEU A 46 -2.91 3.17 -1.36
C LEU A 46 -3.79 2.04 -0.82
N MET A 47 -5.00 2.42 -0.39
CA MET A 47 -5.96 1.49 0.16
C MET A 47 -7.36 2.02 -0.15
N ARG A 48 -8.27 1.12 -0.54
CA ARG A 48 -9.65 1.53 -0.77
C ARG A 48 -10.25 2.10 0.53
N VAL A 49 -11.00 3.17 0.41
CA VAL A 49 -11.72 3.73 1.55
C VAL A 49 -12.81 2.74 1.94
N GLN A 50 -12.82 2.35 3.22
CA GLN A 50 -13.78 1.38 3.71
C GLN A 50 -15.20 1.93 3.60
N GLY A 51 -16.13 1.03 3.31
CA GLY A 51 -17.53 1.41 3.19
C GLY A 51 -17.90 2.00 1.85
N THR A 52 -16.94 2.13 0.93
CA THR A 52 -17.22 2.64 -0.41
C THR A 52 -17.16 1.51 -1.43
N GLU A 53 -17.90 1.69 -2.51
CA GLU A 53 -17.88 0.75 -3.62
C GLU A 53 -17.23 1.39 -4.83
N PRO A 54 -16.57 0.61 -5.69
CA PRO A 54 -16.02 1.18 -6.91
C PRO A 54 -17.13 1.68 -7.81
N THR A 55 -16.91 2.84 -8.43
CA THR A 55 -17.86 3.37 -9.40
C THR A 55 -17.77 2.60 -10.71
N SER A 56 -16.64 1.95 -10.96
CA SER A 56 -16.42 1.14 -12.14
C SER A 56 -15.40 0.08 -11.79
N LYS A 57 -15.63 -1.16 -12.23
CA LYS A 57 -14.70 -2.25 -11.94
C LYS A 57 -14.68 -3.23 -13.10
N THR A 58 -13.47 -3.61 -13.51
CA THR A 58 -13.25 -4.62 -14.56
C THR A 58 -12.22 -5.62 -14.04
N ASP A 59 -11.89 -6.61 -14.88
CA ASP A 59 -10.84 -7.55 -14.54
C ASP A 59 -9.46 -6.91 -14.48
N TYR A 60 -9.30 -5.74 -15.07
CA TYR A 60 -8.00 -5.06 -15.19
C TYR A 60 -7.81 -3.90 -14.24
N GLY A 61 -8.88 -3.42 -13.63
CA GLY A 61 -8.75 -2.28 -12.75
C GLY A 61 -10.08 -1.83 -12.19
N GLU A 62 -10.03 -0.74 -11.45
CA GLU A 62 -11.22 -0.19 -10.83
C GLU A 62 -11.06 1.30 -10.62
N CYS A 63 -12.19 1.99 -10.47
CA CYS A 63 -12.22 3.43 -10.21
C CYS A 63 -13.05 3.65 -8.95
N GLY A 64 -12.55 4.45 -8.03
CA GLY A 64 -13.28 4.70 -6.80
C GLY A 64 -12.48 5.54 -5.82
N ALA A 65 -12.88 5.51 -4.56
CA ALA A 65 -12.25 6.30 -3.51
C ALA A 65 -11.11 5.50 -2.85
N PHE A 66 -9.94 6.11 -2.79
CA PHE A 66 -8.76 5.50 -2.20
C PHE A 66 -8.08 6.45 -1.24
N TRP A 67 -7.52 5.90 -0.17
CA TRP A 67 -6.53 6.59 0.64
C TRP A 67 -5.18 6.41 -0.03
N VAL A 68 -4.46 7.51 -0.22
CA VAL A 68 -3.10 7.48 -0.74
C VAL A 68 -2.20 8.08 0.32
N PHE A 69 -1.15 7.36 0.69
CA PHE A 69 -0.21 7.89 1.68
C PHE A 69 0.79 8.83 1.01
N ASP A 70 0.74 10.10 1.38
CA ASP A 70 1.60 11.13 0.82
C ASP A 70 2.84 11.27 1.69
N VAL A 71 4.01 10.86 1.15
CA VAL A 71 5.26 10.90 1.92
C VAL A 71 5.75 12.32 2.15
N GLN A 72 5.33 13.28 1.34
CA GLN A 72 5.78 14.66 1.53
C GLN A 72 5.10 15.31 2.74
N THR A 73 3.82 15.04 2.92
CA THR A 73 3.08 15.55 4.06
C THR A 73 3.00 14.56 5.21
N TRP A 74 3.34 13.31 4.95
CA TRP A 74 3.27 12.19 5.90
C TRP A 74 1.85 11.97 6.40
N GLU A 75 0.89 12.03 5.47
CA GLU A 75 -0.53 11.90 5.78
C GLU A 75 -1.24 11.06 4.74
N ARG A 76 -2.37 10.48 5.15
CA ARG A 76 -3.26 9.84 4.20
C ARG A 76 -4.10 10.92 3.53
N VAL A 77 -4.16 10.89 2.20
CA VAL A 77 -4.96 11.81 1.41
C VAL A 77 -6.03 11.01 0.68
N ARG A 78 -7.28 11.45 0.79
CA ARG A 78 -8.38 10.78 0.10
C ARG A 78 -8.44 11.25 -1.34
N LYS A 79 -8.44 10.29 -2.26
CA LYS A 79 -8.61 10.55 -3.70
C LYS A 79 -9.91 9.91 -4.14
N ASP A 80 -10.88 10.72 -4.51
CA ASP A 80 -12.12 10.22 -5.09
C ASP A 80 -11.92 10.02 -6.59
N ASN A 81 -12.62 9.04 -7.13
CA ASN A 81 -12.56 8.74 -8.58
C ASN A 81 -11.14 8.40 -9.04
N PHE A 82 -10.36 7.79 -8.16
CA PHE A 82 -9.01 7.36 -8.52
C PHE A 82 -9.10 6.13 -9.43
N MET A 83 -8.41 6.19 -10.57
CA MET A 83 -8.39 5.07 -11.51
C MET A 83 -7.19 4.19 -11.22
N LEU A 84 -7.44 2.96 -10.80
CA LEU A 84 -6.38 2.00 -10.47
C LEU A 84 -6.34 0.89 -11.49
N SER A 85 -5.20 0.73 -12.17
CA SER A 85 -4.93 -0.45 -12.99
C SER A 85 -4.20 -1.47 -12.13
N TYR A 86 -4.68 -2.71 -12.12
CA TYR A 86 -4.11 -3.71 -11.22
C TYR A 86 -2.66 -4.05 -11.55
N ASP A 87 -2.24 -3.87 -12.79
CA ASP A 87 -0.85 -4.11 -13.18
C ASP A 87 0.09 -3.04 -12.65
N GLN A 88 -0.43 -1.93 -12.13
CA GLN A 88 0.38 -0.91 -11.49
C GLN A 88 0.71 -1.23 -10.03
N LEU A 89 0.11 -2.26 -9.48
CA LEU A 89 0.41 -2.67 -8.10
C LEU A 89 1.60 -3.60 -8.07
N GLU A 90 2.51 -3.37 -7.12
CA GLU A 90 3.64 -4.26 -6.89
C GLU A 90 3.15 -5.60 -6.36
N ASN A 91 3.83 -6.66 -6.76
CA ASN A 91 3.57 -7.96 -6.20
C ASN A 91 3.99 -8.01 -4.74
N ARG A 92 3.35 -8.90 -3.97
CA ARG A 92 3.73 -9.10 -2.59
C ARG A 92 5.17 -9.59 -2.53
N PRO A 93 6.02 -8.98 -1.67
CA PRO A 93 7.43 -9.38 -1.63
C PRO A 93 7.61 -10.80 -1.10
N GLN A 94 8.67 -11.44 -1.59
CA GLN A 94 9.09 -12.74 -1.10
C GLN A 94 9.95 -12.52 0.14
N VAL A 95 9.46 -12.94 1.28
CA VAL A 95 10.19 -12.77 2.54
C VAL A 95 10.77 -14.12 2.93
N ALA A 96 12.09 -14.20 2.90
CA ALA A 96 12.78 -15.49 3.14
C ALA A 96 12.45 -16.09 4.50
N ALA A 97 12.28 -15.24 5.49
CA ALA A 97 12.01 -15.71 6.84
C ALA A 97 10.64 -16.36 7.01
N THR A 98 9.78 -16.27 6.02
CA THR A 98 8.47 -16.92 6.08
C THR A 98 8.56 -18.41 5.84
N GLN A 99 9.67 -18.87 5.44
CA GLN A 99 9.86 -20.30 5.15
C GLN A 99 10.09 -21.11 6.39
#